data_a24b08c6df61ebb599575911d89885b5
#
_entry.id   a24b08c6df61ebb599575911d89885b5
#
_cell.length_a   1.000
_cell.length_b   1.000
_cell.length_c   1.000
_cell.angle_alpha   90.00
_cell.angle_beta   90.00
_cell.angle_gamma   90.00
#
_symmetry.space_group_name_H-M   'P 1'
#
loop_
_entity.id
_entity.type
_entity.pdbx_description
1 polymer ?
#
loop_
_entity_poly.entity_id
_entity_poly.type
_entity_poly.pdbx_seq_one_letter_code
_entity_poly.pdbx_strand_id
1 'polypeptide(L)'
;MDNKSIVYLGILVVVLFSLVFLVRTSDEIGSPGTSYNYTGVDDNDYLFNVTQIGSNIRHVLDYRFVKNEGGTSVERGVMIPFRYSPMELESIYMVDDFTSEILSAEVIYVTREYSLDEYTNQLDGIAMLTFIRVVDDVTDPDLYEIPTGMAITNAVEGLDSPVVSCEYSNIEARVIELRLGTENRIYWEGECIVMEFVEPEDSIKVATKLTYHVLGIM
;
A
#
# COMPACT_ATOMS: atom_id res chain seq x y z
N MET A 1 34.71 -12.26 -43.67
CA MET A 1 33.67 -12.49 -42.66
C MET A 1 32.41 -12.94 -43.40
N ASP A 2 31.87 -14.09 -43.04
CA ASP A 2 30.75 -14.65 -43.75
C ASP A 2 29.46 -13.93 -43.25
N ASN A 3 28.42 -13.81 -44.13
CA ASN A 3 27.20 -13.09 -43.84
C ASN A 3 26.47 -13.54 -42.54
N LYS A 4 26.69 -14.80 -42.16
CA LYS A 4 26.13 -15.33 -40.91
C LYS A 4 26.83 -14.74 -39.69
N SER A 5 28.12 -14.55 -39.72
CA SER A 5 28.90 -13.94 -38.64
C SER A 5 28.51 -12.47 -38.39
N ILE A 6 28.14 -11.72 -39.43
CA ILE A 6 27.65 -10.35 -39.32
C ILE A 6 26.27 -10.30 -38.63
N VAL A 7 25.39 -11.24 -38.99
CA VAL A 7 24.03 -11.33 -38.38
C VAL A 7 24.13 -11.68 -36.90
N TYR A 8 24.96 -12.67 -36.52
CA TYR A 8 25.15 -13.03 -35.11
C TYR A 8 25.78 -11.90 -34.28
N LEU A 9 26.73 -11.17 -34.85
CA LEU A 9 27.31 -10.01 -34.17
C LEU A 9 26.26 -8.90 -33.94
N GLY A 10 25.40 -8.66 -34.93
CA GLY A 10 24.30 -7.69 -34.81
C GLY A 10 23.30 -8.05 -33.72
N ILE A 11 22.88 -9.33 -33.67
CA ILE A 11 21.98 -9.83 -32.61
C ILE A 11 22.62 -9.72 -31.23
N LEU A 12 23.91 -10.09 -31.10
CA LEU A 12 24.63 -10.00 -29.83
C LEU A 12 24.73 -8.57 -29.31
N VAL A 13 24.96 -7.61 -30.19
CA VAL A 13 25.03 -6.17 -29.84
C VAL A 13 23.64 -5.68 -29.38
N VAL A 14 22.56 -6.02 -30.07
CA VAL A 14 21.18 -5.64 -29.68
C VAL A 14 20.81 -6.24 -28.33
N VAL A 15 21.13 -7.50 -28.08
CA VAL A 15 20.86 -8.18 -26.79
C VAL A 15 21.67 -7.54 -25.66
N LEU A 16 22.94 -7.22 -25.87
CA LEU A 16 23.79 -6.55 -24.89
C LEU A 16 23.28 -5.13 -24.59
N PHE A 17 22.89 -4.35 -25.61
CA PHE A 17 22.29 -3.03 -25.41
C PHE A 17 20.95 -3.10 -24.66
N SER A 18 20.10 -4.05 -24.99
CA SER A 18 18.82 -4.26 -24.29
C SER A 18 19.04 -4.66 -22.82
N LEU A 19 20.02 -5.52 -22.55
CA LEU A 19 20.38 -5.89 -21.17
C LEU A 19 20.96 -4.73 -20.38
N VAL A 20 21.83 -3.93 -20.96
CA VAL A 20 22.40 -2.72 -20.32
C VAL A 20 21.33 -1.67 -20.07
N PHE A 21 20.37 -1.52 -20.98
CA PHE A 21 19.24 -0.59 -20.81
C PHE A 21 18.28 -1.05 -19.72
N LEU A 22 17.93 -2.35 -19.67
CA LEU A 22 17.11 -2.95 -18.62
C LEU A 22 17.78 -2.86 -17.24
N VAL A 23 19.08 -3.10 -17.14
CA VAL A 23 19.82 -2.98 -15.88
C VAL A 23 19.89 -1.51 -15.42
N ARG A 24 20.11 -0.55 -16.34
CA ARG A 24 20.15 0.88 -15.97
C ARG A 24 18.82 1.45 -15.53
N THR A 25 17.70 1.00 -16.11
CA THR A 25 16.37 1.49 -15.72
C THR A 25 15.86 0.88 -14.41
N SER A 26 16.34 -0.29 -14.01
CA SER A 26 15.97 -0.93 -12.75
C SER A 26 16.82 -0.49 -11.53
N ASP A 27 18.03 0.01 -11.76
CA ASP A 27 18.93 0.39 -10.64
C ASP A 27 18.76 1.84 -10.15
N GLU A 28 18.08 2.73 -10.89
CA GLU A 28 17.93 4.13 -10.49
C GLU A 28 16.69 4.38 -9.60
N ILE A 29 15.65 3.58 -9.74
CA ILE A 29 14.41 3.70 -8.93
C ILE A 29 14.53 2.77 -7.72
N GLY A 30 14.87 3.32 -6.58
CA GLY A 30 14.93 2.57 -5.32
C GLY A 30 16.30 2.53 -4.66
N SER A 31 17.31 3.19 -5.25
CA SER A 31 18.58 3.37 -4.55
C SER A 31 18.47 4.42 -3.45
N PRO A 32 18.99 4.16 -2.23
CA PRO A 32 18.96 5.14 -1.16
C PRO A 32 19.58 6.48 -1.57
N GLY A 33 18.90 7.60 -1.26
CA GLY A 33 19.32 8.95 -1.62
C GLY A 33 18.84 9.43 -3.00
N THR A 34 18.04 8.63 -3.72
CA THR A 34 17.36 9.07 -4.96
C THR A 34 15.95 9.57 -4.68
N SER A 35 15.39 10.29 -5.66
CA SER A 35 13.99 10.72 -5.64
C SER A 35 13.38 10.47 -7.00
N TYR A 36 12.08 10.19 -7.03
CA TYR A 36 11.32 10.05 -8.27
C TYR A 36 9.92 10.62 -8.11
N ASN A 37 9.31 11.02 -9.22
CA ASN A 37 7.90 11.41 -9.27
C ASN A 37 7.07 10.23 -9.79
N TYR A 38 5.86 10.10 -9.24
CA TYR A 38 4.83 9.19 -9.72
C TYR A 38 3.57 10.03 -10.00
N THR A 39 3.06 9.97 -11.22
CA THR A 39 1.82 10.66 -11.57
C THR A 39 0.64 9.80 -11.13
N GLY A 40 -0.15 10.29 -10.20
CA GLY A 40 -1.29 9.59 -9.65
C GLY A 40 -2.50 9.53 -10.57
N VAL A 41 -3.54 8.81 -10.16
CA VAL A 41 -4.82 8.70 -10.90
C VAL A 41 -5.59 10.02 -10.93
N ASP A 42 -5.26 10.96 -10.06
CA ASP A 42 -5.79 12.32 -9.99
C ASP A 42 -5.01 13.33 -10.85
N ASP A 43 -4.10 12.85 -11.71
CA ASP A 43 -3.19 13.66 -12.55
C ASP A 43 -2.20 14.54 -11.75
N ASN A 44 -2.04 14.34 -10.44
CA ASN A 44 -1.03 15.00 -9.64
C ASN A 44 0.29 14.23 -9.64
N ASP A 45 1.40 14.98 -9.55
CA ASP A 45 2.73 14.40 -9.39
C ASP A 45 3.09 14.28 -7.90
N TYR A 46 3.37 13.07 -7.47
CA TYR A 46 3.76 12.72 -6.10
C TYR A 46 5.26 12.48 -6.02
N LEU A 47 5.94 13.24 -5.15
CA LEU A 47 7.39 13.10 -4.95
C LEU A 47 7.69 12.02 -3.90
N PHE A 48 8.44 11.03 -4.31
CA PHE A 48 8.97 9.98 -3.45
C PHE A 48 10.48 10.12 -3.26
N ASN A 49 10.92 10.13 -2.01
CA ASN A 49 12.32 10.06 -1.64
C ASN A 49 12.67 8.64 -1.18
N VAL A 50 13.71 8.06 -1.75
CA VAL A 50 14.15 6.72 -1.37
C VAL A 50 15.17 6.82 -0.26
N THR A 51 14.86 6.23 0.88
CA THR A 51 15.74 6.22 2.06
C THR A 51 16.03 4.80 2.52
N GLN A 52 17.12 4.63 3.27
CA GLN A 52 17.43 3.37 3.93
C GLN A 52 17.28 3.53 5.43
N ILE A 53 16.45 2.68 6.03
CA ILE A 53 16.24 2.61 7.48
C ILE A 53 16.65 1.20 7.93
N GLY A 54 17.83 1.11 8.56
CA GLY A 54 18.45 -0.18 8.87
C GLY A 54 18.79 -0.95 7.60
N SER A 55 18.29 -2.18 7.46
CA SER A 55 18.43 -3.00 6.24
C SER A 55 17.32 -2.79 5.21
N ASN A 56 16.32 -1.96 5.51
CA ASN A 56 15.13 -1.83 4.67
C ASN A 56 15.15 -0.53 3.87
N ILE A 57 14.83 -0.64 2.59
CA ILE A 57 14.53 0.50 1.72
C ILE A 57 13.12 0.99 2.04
N ARG A 58 12.93 2.32 2.02
CA ARG A 58 11.63 2.97 2.19
C ARG A 58 11.45 4.01 1.10
N HIS A 59 10.25 4.05 0.55
CA HIS A 59 9.77 5.08 -0.36
C HIS A 59 8.99 6.09 0.47
N VAL A 60 9.59 7.24 0.72
CA VAL A 60 9.00 8.27 1.59
C VAL A 60 8.28 9.28 0.73
N LEU A 61 6.96 9.27 0.80
CA LEU A 61 6.07 10.21 0.12
C LEU A 61 6.10 11.56 0.84
N ASP A 62 6.35 12.64 0.12
CA ASP A 62 6.08 14.02 0.57
C ASP A 62 4.64 14.37 0.18
N TYR A 63 3.71 14.11 1.10
CA TYR A 63 2.28 14.32 0.85
C TYR A 63 1.82 15.67 1.39
N ARG A 64 1.14 16.45 0.56
CA ARG A 64 0.64 17.77 0.90
C ARG A 64 -0.88 17.80 0.83
N PHE A 65 -1.49 18.38 1.85
CA PHE A 65 -2.94 18.48 1.97
C PHE A 65 -3.35 19.82 2.61
N VAL A 66 -4.61 20.18 2.44
CA VAL A 66 -5.17 21.40 3.02
C VAL A 66 -6.10 21.03 4.17
N LYS A 67 -5.78 21.50 5.37
CA LYS A 67 -6.61 21.33 6.57
C LYS A 67 -7.32 22.65 6.91
N ASN A 68 -8.60 22.58 7.28
CA ASN A 68 -9.34 23.74 7.76
C ASN A 68 -9.21 23.88 9.28
N GLU A 69 -8.48 24.89 9.73
CA GLU A 69 -8.26 25.17 11.14
C GLU A 69 -8.93 26.49 11.53
N GLY A 70 -10.00 26.41 12.34
CA GLY A 70 -10.70 27.63 12.81
C GLY A 70 -11.26 28.51 11.70
N GLY A 71 -11.63 27.93 10.54
CA GLY A 71 -12.14 28.64 9.38
C GLY A 71 -11.06 29.17 8.42
N THR A 72 -9.79 28.84 8.66
CA THR A 72 -8.68 29.17 7.77
C THR A 72 -8.14 27.88 7.13
N SER A 73 -7.98 27.90 5.81
CA SER A 73 -7.33 26.79 5.09
C SER A 73 -5.82 26.88 5.25
N VAL A 74 -5.21 25.87 5.84
CA VAL A 74 -3.77 25.78 6.07
C VAL A 74 -3.20 24.62 5.28
N GLU A 75 -2.18 24.85 4.46
CA GLU A 75 -1.44 23.79 3.80
C GLU A 75 -0.54 23.08 4.82
N ARG A 76 -0.62 21.76 4.84
CA ARG A 76 0.20 20.87 5.67
C ARG A 76 1.00 19.93 4.77
N GLY A 77 2.19 19.57 5.21
CA GLY A 77 3.02 18.54 4.56
C GLY A 77 3.37 17.47 5.55
N VAL A 78 3.35 16.22 5.09
CA VAL A 78 3.70 15.05 5.89
C VAL A 78 4.57 14.09 5.09
N MET A 79 5.53 13.45 5.77
CA MET A 79 6.40 12.46 5.19
C MET A 79 5.92 11.06 5.58
N ILE A 80 5.38 10.30 4.60
CA ILE A 80 4.81 8.98 4.84
C ILE A 80 5.75 7.91 4.28
N PRO A 81 6.43 7.11 5.13
CA PRO A 81 7.32 6.06 4.65
C PRO A 81 6.55 4.79 4.29
N PHE A 82 6.72 4.30 3.07
CA PHE A 82 6.18 3.04 2.57
C PHE A 82 7.29 2.03 2.31
N ARG A 83 6.97 0.74 2.39
CA ARG A 83 7.90 -0.35 2.08
C ARG A 83 8.02 -0.59 0.57
N TYR A 84 6.96 -0.35 -0.18
CA TYR A 84 6.86 -0.57 -1.61
C TYR A 84 6.56 0.73 -2.33
N SER A 85 7.10 0.89 -3.53
CA SER A 85 6.76 1.99 -4.45
C SER A 85 5.40 1.74 -5.11
N PRO A 86 4.72 2.77 -5.65
CA PRO A 86 3.52 2.57 -6.45
C PRO A 86 3.74 1.61 -7.62
N MET A 87 4.87 1.71 -8.33
CA MET A 87 5.20 0.88 -9.49
C MET A 87 5.27 -0.62 -9.16
N GLU A 88 5.74 -1.01 -7.97
CA GLU A 88 5.77 -2.41 -7.52
C GLU A 88 4.37 -2.98 -7.27
N LEU A 89 3.35 -2.12 -7.14
CA LEU A 89 1.99 -2.49 -6.77
C LEU A 89 0.99 -2.40 -7.93
N GLU A 90 1.42 -1.98 -9.11
CA GLU A 90 0.54 -1.84 -10.28
C GLU A 90 -0.16 -3.15 -10.67
N SER A 91 0.50 -4.29 -10.47
CA SER A 91 -0.05 -5.61 -10.78
C SER A 91 -1.13 -6.10 -9.80
N ILE A 92 -1.28 -5.48 -8.63
CA ILE A 92 -2.33 -5.84 -7.69
C ILE A 92 -3.66 -5.32 -8.22
N TYR A 93 -4.58 -6.25 -8.48
CA TYR A 93 -5.89 -5.91 -9.00
C TYR A 93 -6.77 -5.29 -7.90
N MET A 94 -7.43 -4.20 -8.25
CA MET A 94 -8.42 -3.52 -7.40
C MET A 94 -9.69 -3.30 -8.20
N VAL A 95 -10.83 -3.77 -7.67
CA VAL A 95 -12.07 -3.89 -8.43
C VAL A 95 -12.77 -2.54 -8.63
N ASP A 96 -12.75 -1.67 -7.61
CA ASP A 96 -13.53 -0.45 -7.56
C ASP A 96 -12.79 0.70 -6.86
N ASP A 97 -13.39 1.90 -6.87
CA ASP A 97 -13.01 3.00 -6.00
C ASP A 97 -13.61 2.77 -4.60
N PHE A 98 -12.76 2.72 -3.59
CA PHE A 98 -13.14 2.54 -2.18
C PHE A 98 -13.05 3.84 -1.37
N THR A 99 -12.54 4.91 -1.98
CA THR A 99 -12.16 6.14 -1.27
C THR A 99 -13.36 6.80 -0.59
N SER A 100 -14.48 6.94 -1.31
CA SER A 100 -15.67 7.60 -0.77
C SER A 100 -16.26 6.85 0.42
N GLU A 101 -16.32 5.52 0.36
CA GLU A 101 -16.87 4.66 1.40
C GLU A 101 -15.95 4.57 2.62
N ILE A 102 -14.64 4.58 2.41
CA ILE A 102 -13.65 4.64 3.50
C ILE A 102 -13.74 6.01 4.20
N LEU A 103 -13.69 7.10 3.45
CA LEU A 103 -13.65 8.46 4.01
C LEU A 103 -14.99 8.93 4.60
N SER A 104 -16.11 8.27 4.29
CA SER A 104 -17.42 8.56 4.87
C SER A 104 -17.76 7.71 6.10
N ALA A 105 -16.95 6.73 6.46
CA ALA A 105 -17.20 5.88 7.62
C ALA A 105 -17.01 6.65 8.94
N GLU A 106 -17.86 6.38 9.93
CA GLU A 106 -17.70 6.93 11.28
C GLU A 106 -16.61 6.21 12.07
N VAL A 107 -16.38 4.92 11.76
CA VAL A 107 -15.32 4.10 12.33
C VAL A 107 -14.85 3.06 11.32
N ILE A 108 -13.56 2.73 11.33
CA ILE A 108 -12.99 1.68 10.50
C ILE A 108 -12.38 0.60 11.38
N TYR A 109 -12.77 -0.66 11.14
CA TYR A 109 -12.09 -1.82 11.71
C TYR A 109 -11.23 -2.49 10.66
N VAL A 110 -9.92 -2.55 10.92
CA VAL A 110 -9.02 -3.38 10.11
C VAL A 110 -8.85 -4.71 10.83
N THR A 111 -9.28 -5.78 10.20
CA THR A 111 -9.35 -7.11 10.82
C THR A 111 -8.60 -8.16 10.02
N ARG A 112 -8.26 -9.26 10.68
CA ARG A 112 -7.58 -10.40 10.08
C ARG A 112 -7.91 -11.68 10.81
N GLU A 113 -7.71 -12.82 10.17
CA GLU A 113 -7.67 -14.09 10.87
C GLU A 113 -6.38 -14.19 11.73
N TYR A 114 -6.51 -14.59 12.99
CA TYR A 114 -5.35 -14.80 13.83
C TYR A 114 -4.62 -16.09 13.41
N SER A 115 -3.35 -15.98 13.04
CA SER A 115 -2.49 -17.12 12.72
C SER A 115 -1.76 -17.62 13.97
N LEU A 116 -1.54 -18.93 14.05
CA LEU A 116 -0.63 -19.52 15.05
C LEU A 116 0.84 -19.26 14.71
N ASP A 117 1.13 -18.88 13.46
CA ASP A 117 2.45 -18.47 13.03
C ASP A 117 2.72 -17.01 13.41
N GLU A 118 3.73 -16.81 14.30
CA GLU A 118 4.09 -15.49 14.79
C GLU A 118 4.58 -14.55 13.69
N TYR A 119 5.29 -15.09 12.69
CA TYR A 119 5.80 -14.31 11.57
C TYR A 119 4.66 -13.72 10.72
N THR A 120 3.66 -14.52 10.38
CA THR A 120 2.45 -14.07 9.69
C THR A 120 1.73 -12.98 10.49
N ASN A 121 1.56 -13.18 11.81
CA ASN A 121 0.93 -12.18 12.67
C ASN A 121 1.68 -10.84 12.70
N GLN A 122 3.01 -10.85 12.67
CA GLN A 122 3.81 -9.63 12.63
C GLN A 122 3.64 -8.89 11.30
N LEU A 123 3.64 -9.61 10.17
CA LEU A 123 3.46 -9.01 8.84
C LEU A 123 2.07 -8.41 8.67
N ASP A 124 1.02 -9.13 9.08
CA ASP A 124 -0.35 -8.63 9.05
C ASP A 124 -0.50 -7.40 9.97
N GLY A 125 0.10 -7.40 11.15
CA GLY A 125 0.13 -6.22 12.02
C GLY A 125 0.78 -5.01 11.34
N ILE A 126 1.89 -5.20 10.61
CA ILE A 126 2.53 -4.13 9.82
C ILE A 126 1.62 -3.68 8.67
N ALA A 127 0.93 -4.61 8.00
CA ALA A 127 -0.02 -4.30 6.94
C ALA A 127 -1.17 -3.44 7.45
N MET A 128 -1.81 -3.84 8.56
CA MET A 128 -2.87 -3.07 9.21
C MET A 128 -2.41 -1.67 9.59
N LEU A 129 -1.24 -1.55 10.24
CA LEU A 129 -0.65 -0.26 10.64
C LEU A 129 -0.27 0.60 9.44
N THR A 130 0.04 0.03 8.28
CA THR A 130 0.35 0.78 7.06
C THR A 130 -0.85 1.59 6.59
N PHE A 131 -2.05 1.03 6.69
CA PHE A 131 -3.30 1.70 6.36
C PHE A 131 -3.77 2.64 7.50
N ILE A 132 -3.84 2.12 8.74
CA ILE A 132 -4.38 2.83 9.90
C ILE A 132 -3.69 4.17 10.10
N ARG A 133 -2.37 4.24 10.08
CA ARG A 133 -1.63 5.49 10.31
C ARG A 133 -1.92 6.63 9.32
N VAL A 134 -2.60 6.33 8.21
CA VAL A 134 -3.00 7.36 7.22
C VAL A 134 -4.42 7.85 7.48
N VAL A 135 -5.29 6.98 7.96
CA VAL A 135 -6.73 7.27 8.09
C VAL A 135 -7.17 7.59 9.52
N ASP A 136 -6.41 7.14 10.54
CA ASP A 136 -6.75 7.22 11.95
C ASP A 136 -6.68 8.65 12.50
N ASP A 137 -7.53 8.94 13.49
CA ASP A 137 -7.63 10.24 14.15
C ASP A 137 -6.56 10.47 15.25
N VAL A 138 -5.85 9.44 15.67
CA VAL A 138 -4.87 9.50 16.77
C VAL A 138 -3.42 9.45 16.29
N THR A 139 -3.20 8.96 15.08
CA THR A 139 -1.86 8.83 14.51
C THR A 139 -1.42 10.10 13.77
N ASP A 140 -0.15 10.47 13.88
CA ASP A 140 0.46 11.47 13.01
C ASP A 140 0.72 10.82 11.64
N PRO A 141 0.16 11.29 10.54
CA PRO A 141 -0.10 12.70 10.21
C PRO A 141 -1.52 13.26 10.41
N ASP A 142 -2.49 12.51 10.91
CA ASP A 142 -3.83 13.03 11.17
C ASP A 142 -4.50 13.60 9.90
N LEU A 143 -4.45 12.79 8.81
CA LEU A 143 -4.93 13.23 7.49
C LEU A 143 -6.45 13.23 7.39
N TYR A 144 -7.10 12.17 7.85
CA TYR A 144 -8.53 11.94 7.64
C TYR A 144 -9.35 11.91 8.94
N GLU A 145 -8.70 11.78 10.09
CA GLU A 145 -9.34 11.87 11.42
C GLU A 145 -10.49 10.85 11.61
N ILE A 146 -10.37 9.65 11.05
CA ILE A 146 -11.39 8.61 11.17
C ILE A 146 -10.98 7.65 12.28
N PRO A 147 -11.78 7.46 13.35
CA PRO A 147 -11.49 6.47 14.38
C PRO A 147 -11.25 5.09 13.78
N THR A 148 -10.10 4.48 14.07
CA THR A 148 -9.78 3.15 13.56
C THR A 148 -9.44 2.17 14.68
N GLY A 149 -9.77 0.88 14.46
CA GLY A 149 -9.48 -0.20 15.39
C GLY A 149 -8.88 -1.41 14.68
N MET A 150 -7.89 -2.05 15.34
CA MET A 150 -7.44 -3.38 14.93
C MET A 150 -8.29 -4.45 15.59
N ALA A 151 -8.67 -5.49 14.82
CA ALA A 151 -9.51 -6.57 15.28
C ALA A 151 -9.03 -7.93 14.72
N ILE A 152 -9.65 -9.00 15.18
CA ILE A 152 -9.50 -10.35 14.62
C ILE A 152 -10.88 -10.87 14.19
N THR A 153 -10.90 -11.77 13.19
CA THR A 153 -12.17 -12.31 12.66
C THR A 153 -12.81 -13.33 13.60
N ASN A 154 -12.02 -14.04 14.41
CA ASN A 154 -12.48 -15.09 15.30
C ASN A 154 -11.86 -14.95 16.69
N ALA A 155 -12.64 -15.21 17.73
CA ALA A 155 -12.17 -15.23 19.10
C ALA A 155 -11.06 -16.28 19.31
N VAL A 156 -9.98 -15.88 19.98
CA VAL A 156 -8.86 -16.74 20.31
C VAL A 156 -8.70 -16.76 21.83
N GLU A 157 -8.63 -17.96 22.42
CA GLU A 157 -8.49 -18.12 23.87
C GLU A 157 -7.21 -17.46 24.37
N GLY A 158 -7.34 -16.61 25.39
CA GLY A 158 -6.19 -15.88 25.98
C GLY A 158 -5.77 -14.63 25.24
N LEU A 159 -6.42 -14.25 24.13
CA LEU A 159 -6.17 -13.01 23.41
C LEU A 159 -7.34 -12.03 23.66
N ASP A 160 -7.02 -10.89 24.28
CA ASP A 160 -7.97 -9.80 24.50
C ASP A 160 -7.94 -8.83 23.30
N SER A 161 -8.58 -9.23 22.21
CA SER A 161 -8.73 -8.43 20.99
C SER A 161 -10.18 -8.35 20.59
N PRO A 162 -10.64 -7.21 20.04
CA PRO A 162 -11.96 -7.13 19.46
C PRO A 162 -12.17 -8.18 18.38
N VAL A 163 -13.35 -8.78 18.32
CA VAL A 163 -13.75 -9.74 17.28
C VAL A 163 -14.70 -9.03 16.32
N VAL A 164 -14.22 -8.77 15.11
CA VAL A 164 -14.98 -8.08 14.06
C VAL A 164 -14.71 -8.78 12.73
N SER A 165 -15.76 -9.21 12.05
CA SER A 165 -15.70 -9.82 10.71
C SER A 165 -16.46 -9.00 9.69
N CYS A 166 -16.38 -9.36 8.42
CA CYS A 166 -17.11 -8.72 7.33
C CYS A 166 -18.63 -8.61 7.56
N GLU A 167 -19.23 -9.50 8.36
CA GLU A 167 -20.66 -9.46 8.70
C GLU A 167 -21.07 -8.20 9.48
N TYR A 168 -20.13 -7.55 10.16
CA TYR A 168 -20.36 -6.30 10.91
C TYR A 168 -20.23 -5.04 10.05
N SER A 169 -19.75 -5.17 8.80
CA SER A 169 -19.54 -4.02 7.94
C SER A 169 -20.86 -3.38 7.52
N ASN A 170 -20.93 -2.06 7.64
CA ASN A 170 -22.06 -1.25 7.20
C ASN A 170 -21.58 0.19 6.89
N ILE A 171 -22.50 1.10 6.57
CA ILE A 171 -22.17 2.48 6.20
C ILE A 171 -21.53 3.29 7.33
N GLU A 172 -21.85 2.99 8.60
CA GLU A 172 -21.32 3.70 9.77
C GLU A 172 -19.99 3.08 10.22
N ALA A 173 -19.91 1.74 10.23
CA ALA A 173 -18.74 0.97 10.65
C ALA A 173 -18.19 0.14 9.49
N ARG A 174 -17.17 0.67 8.82
CA ARG A 174 -16.52 -0.04 7.70
C ARG A 174 -15.54 -1.09 8.21
N VAL A 175 -15.62 -2.29 7.65
CA VAL A 175 -14.67 -3.37 7.92
C VAL A 175 -13.77 -3.56 6.72
N ILE A 176 -12.46 -3.62 6.98
CA ILE A 176 -11.41 -3.94 6.01
C ILE A 176 -10.72 -5.20 6.50
N GLU A 177 -10.87 -6.31 5.79
CA GLU A 177 -10.36 -7.62 6.18
C GLU A 177 -9.12 -8.02 5.38
N LEU A 178 -8.01 -8.32 6.08
CA LEU A 178 -6.87 -9.02 5.49
C LEU A 178 -7.17 -10.51 5.48
N ARG A 179 -7.06 -11.13 4.30
CA ARG A 179 -7.41 -12.53 4.08
C ARG A 179 -6.36 -13.25 3.23
N LEU A 180 -5.87 -14.38 3.73
CA LEU A 180 -5.07 -15.29 2.91
C LEU A 180 -5.96 -15.92 1.82
N GLY A 181 -5.49 -15.89 0.58
CA GLY A 181 -6.24 -16.38 -0.56
C GLY A 181 -5.37 -16.88 -1.71
N THR A 182 -5.83 -16.72 -2.93
CA THR A 182 -5.17 -17.27 -4.12
C THR A 182 -4.62 -16.21 -5.07
N GLU A 183 -4.97 -14.94 -4.83
CA GLU A 183 -4.55 -13.80 -5.65
C GLU A 183 -4.29 -12.58 -4.77
N ASN A 184 -3.37 -11.73 -5.19
CA ASN A 184 -3.18 -10.41 -4.56
C ASN A 184 -4.18 -9.43 -5.17
N ARG A 185 -5.25 -9.12 -4.44
CA ARG A 185 -6.34 -8.25 -4.94
C ARG A 185 -7.08 -7.55 -3.81
N ILE A 186 -7.82 -6.49 -4.18
CA ILE A 186 -8.69 -5.74 -3.27
C ILE A 186 -10.08 -5.69 -3.91
N TYR A 187 -11.10 -6.08 -3.14
CA TYR A 187 -12.46 -6.19 -3.66
C TYR A 187 -13.53 -6.06 -2.57
N TRP A 188 -14.78 -5.86 -3.00
CA TRP A 188 -15.94 -5.86 -2.13
C TRP A 188 -16.46 -7.28 -1.87
N GLU A 189 -16.76 -7.58 -0.61
CA GLU A 189 -17.56 -8.72 -0.21
C GLU A 189 -18.76 -8.20 0.62
N GLY A 190 -19.90 -8.00 -0.05
CA GLY A 190 -21.01 -7.24 0.54
C GLY A 190 -20.60 -5.79 0.81
N GLU A 191 -20.66 -5.37 2.09
CA GLU A 191 -20.24 -4.04 2.55
C GLU A 191 -18.79 -4.01 3.08
N CYS A 192 -18.09 -5.13 3.01
CA CYS A 192 -16.73 -5.29 3.51
C CYS A 192 -15.70 -5.12 2.38
N ILE A 193 -14.59 -4.44 2.68
CA ILE A 193 -13.43 -4.40 1.78
C ILE A 193 -12.50 -5.55 2.15
N VAL A 194 -12.19 -6.41 1.19
CA VAL A 194 -11.27 -7.53 1.40
C VAL A 194 -9.94 -7.25 0.71
N MET A 195 -8.86 -7.28 1.47
CA MET A 195 -7.49 -7.27 1.00
C MET A 195 -6.97 -8.71 0.98
N GLU A 196 -7.10 -9.41 -0.17
CA GLU A 196 -6.65 -10.78 -0.34
C GLU A 196 -5.18 -10.80 -0.74
N PHE A 197 -4.41 -11.71 -0.11
CA PHE A 197 -2.97 -11.90 -0.39
C PHE A 197 -2.61 -13.39 -0.45
N VAL A 198 -1.55 -13.73 -1.19
CA VAL A 198 -1.13 -15.13 -1.41
C VAL A 198 -0.09 -15.57 -0.39
N GLU A 199 0.92 -14.74 -0.15
CA GLU A 199 2.00 -15.00 0.79
C GLU A 199 1.96 -13.97 1.91
N PRO A 200 2.40 -14.30 3.14
CA PRO A 200 2.36 -13.36 4.26
C PRO A 200 2.99 -11.99 3.98
N GLU A 201 4.08 -11.94 3.21
CA GLU A 201 4.75 -10.71 2.81
C GLU A 201 3.89 -9.83 1.88
N ASP A 202 2.98 -10.43 1.14
CA ASP A 202 2.08 -9.73 0.23
C ASP A 202 0.96 -8.98 0.98
N SER A 203 0.68 -9.33 2.24
CA SER A 203 -0.26 -8.58 3.08
C SER A 203 0.10 -7.09 3.17
N ILE A 204 1.40 -6.78 3.28
CA ILE A 204 1.88 -5.39 3.30
C ILE A 204 1.71 -4.72 1.93
N LYS A 205 1.85 -5.46 0.83
CA LYS A 205 1.67 -4.92 -0.52
C LYS A 205 0.22 -4.51 -0.78
N VAL A 206 -0.74 -5.40 -0.48
CA VAL A 206 -2.16 -5.08 -0.68
C VAL A 206 -2.62 -3.94 0.23
N ALA A 207 -2.16 -3.89 1.47
CA ALA A 207 -2.45 -2.77 2.37
C ALA A 207 -1.83 -1.45 1.89
N THR A 208 -0.60 -1.48 1.36
CA THR A 208 0.05 -0.30 0.76
C THR A 208 -0.71 0.18 -0.49
N LYS A 209 -1.18 -0.75 -1.33
CA LYS A 209 -1.99 -0.44 -2.51
C LYS A 209 -3.27 0.30 -2.12
N LEU A 210 -4.03 -0.22 -1.15
CA LEU A 210 -5.24 0.43 -0.66
C LEU A 210 -4.94 1.82 -0.06
N THR A 211 -3.82 1.93 0.68
CA THR A 211 -3.40 3.22 1.26
C THR A 211 -3.09 4.25 0.18
N TYR A 212 -2.36 3.87 -0.88
CA TYR A 212 -2.10 4.74 -2.02
C TYR A 212 -3.38 5.16 -2.74
N HIS A 213 -4.35 4.24 -2.84
CA HIS A 213 -5.63 4.53 -3.45
C HIS A 213 -6.40 5.62 -2.66
N VAL A 214 -6.49 5.49 -1.34
CA VAL A 214 -7.13 6.50 -0.46
C VAL A 214 -6.40 7.86 -0.53
N LEU A 215 -5.10 7.86 -0.77
CA LEU A 215 -4.30 9.08 -0.96
C LEU A 215 -4.45 9.70 -2.38
N GLY A 216 -5.20 9.07 -3.30
CA GLY A 216 -5.37 9.53 -4.68
C GLY A 216 -4.20 9.21 -5.61
N ILE A 217 -3.27 8.35 -5.16
CA ILE A 217 -2.06 8.00 -5.93
C ILE A 217 -2.33 6.90 -6.93
N MET A 218 -3.18 5.91 -6.60
CA MET A 218 -3.40 4.72 -7.45
C MET A 218 -4.88 4.41 -7.60
#